data_156a149cdb67f456d85b09f66ff9f4d0
#
_entry.id   156a149cdb67f456d85b09f66ff9f4d0
#
_cell.length_a   1.000
_cell.length_b   1.000
_cell.length_c   1.000
_cell.angle_alpha   90.00
_cell.angle_beta   90.00
_cell.angle_gamma   90.00
#
_symmetry.space_group_name_H-M   'P 1'
#
loop_
_entity.id
_entity.type
_entity.pdbx_description
1 polymer ?
#
loop_
_entity_poly.entity_id
_entity_poly.type
_entity_poly.pdbx_seq_one_letter_code
_entity_poly.pdbx_strand_id
1 'polypeptide(L)'
;TDLSKLYADIDSNIEDRHGLAAIFHAGFKEIIRARKQGVVVLEPIQRVMQISHAKEAELLEQHLSLFASVGSLAPYVGLFGTVCGIMTTFQALGQAQQATIAMVAPGISEALVATALGLFTAIPAVIAFNRYSTSANSLLDRYDLFQEELVALIEEQTATPTRG
;
A
#
# COMPACT_ATOMS: atom_id res chain seq x y z
N THR A 1 25.34 8.14 -20.27
CA THR A 1 25.18 7.95 -18.82
C THR A 1 25.76 6.59 -18.48
N ASP A 2 26.72 6.55 -17.60
CA ASP A 2 27.43 5.32 -17.27
C ASP A 2 26.60 4.52 -16.26
N LEU A 3 25.79 3.59 -16.75
CA LEU A 3 24.92 2.71 -15.94
C LEU A 3 25.72 1.94 -14.88
N SER A 4 27.00 1.67 -15.16
CA SER A 4 27.89 1.01 -14.23
C SER A 4 28.21 1.88 -13.00
N LYS A 5 28.32 3.21 -13.16
CA LYS A 5 28.52 4.14 -12.05
C LYS A 5 27.26 4.24 -11.19
N LEU A 6 26.09 4.32 -11.84
CA LEU A 6 24.80 4.33 -11.13
C LEU A 6 24.62 3.05 -10.32
N TYR A 7 24.96 1.89 -10.89
CA TYR A 7 24.93 0.64 -10.17
C TYR A 7 25.87 0.62 -8.95
N ALA A 8 27.10 1.11 -9.11
CA ALA A 8 28.07 1.14 -8.01
C ALA A 8 27.63 2.10 -6.88
N ASP A 9 26.98 3.20 -7.21
CA ASP A 9 26.44 4.15 -6.25
C ASP A 9 25.26 3.52 -5.45
N ILE A 10 24.32 2.90 -6.14
CA ILE A 10 23.21 2.16 -5.51
C ILE A 10 23.70 0.94 -4.71
N ASP A 11 24.75 0.26 -5.17
CA ASP A 11 25.31 -0.90 -4.47
C ASP A 11 26.02 -0.51 -3.17
N SER A 12 26.60 0.69 -3.11
CA SER A 12 27.25 1.23 -1.91
C SER A 12 26.25 1.71 -0.84
N ASN A 13 25.04 2.12 -1.24
CA ASN A 13 23.99 2.66 -0.37
C ASN A 13 22.86 1.64 -0.15
N ILE A 14 23.04 0.73 0.83
CA ILE A 14 22.05 -0.32 1.12
C ILE A 14 20.73 0.26 1.61
N GLU A 15 20.75 1.37 2.33
CA GLU A 15 19.56 2.01 2.91
C GLU A 15 18.65 2.66 1.83
N ASP A 16 19.21 3.07 0.71
CA ASP A 16 18.47 3.72 -0.39
C ASP A 16 17.96 2.74 -1.47
N ARG A 17 18.07 1.42 -1.26
CA ARG A 17 17.64 0.40 -2.23
C ARG A 17 16.13 0.13 -2.14
N HIS A 18 15.33 1.17 -2.40
CA HIS A 18 13.88 1.06 -2.50
C HIS A 18 13.38 1.56 -3.85
N GLY A 19 12.20 1.10 -4.24
CA GLY A 19 11.54 1.54 -5.45
C GLY A 19 12.34 1.23 -6.72
N LEU A 20 12.45 2.21 -7.60
CA LEU A 20 13.18 2.07 -8.88
C LEU A 20 14.64 1.63 -8.71
N ALA A 21 15.31 2.06 -7.65
CA ALA A 21 16.69 1.68 -7.39
C ALA A 21 16.83 0.18 -7.08
N ALA A 22 15.88 -0.40 -6.36
CA ALA A 22 15.85 -1.84 -6.08
C ALA A 22 15.64 -2.66 -7.37
N ILE A 23 14.71 -2.24 -8.22
CA ILE A 23 14.39 -2.89 -9.49
C ILE A 23 15.58 -2.81 -10.45
N PHE A 24 16.17 -1.61 -10.59
CA PHE A 24 17.37 -1.40 -11.41
C PHE A 24 18.54 -2.27 -10.93
N HIS A 25 18.82 -2.25 -9.63
CA HIS A 25 19.90 -3.04 -9.04
C HIS A 25 19.72 -4.54 -9.31
N ALA A 26 18.50 -5.08 -9.14
CA ALA A 26 18.19 -6.48 -9.41
C ALA A 26 18.46 -6.83 -10.89
N GLY A 27 17.95 -6.03 -11.82
CA GLY A 27 18.13 -6.23 -13.26
C GLY A 27 19.60 -6.10 -13.67
N PHE A 28 20.29 -5.07 -13.23
CA PHE A 28 21.67 -4.79 -13.62
C PHE A 28 22.66 -5.83 -13.06
N LYS A 29 22.42 -6.32 -11.85
CA LYS A 29 23.18 -7.43 -11.27
C LYS A 29 23.11 -8.69 -12.12
N GLU A 30 21.90 -9.02 -12.64
CA GLU A 30 21.73 -10.18 -13.51
C GLU A 30 22.36 -9.96 -14.90
N ILE A 31 22.36 -8.72 -15.42
CA ILE A 31 23.07 -8.36 -16.64
C ILE A 31 24.57 -8.61 -16.50
N ILE A 32 25.18 -8.18 -15.39
CA ILE A 32 26.60 -8.40 -15.11
C ILE A 32 26.90 -9.91 -15.08
N ARG A 33 26.02 -10.68 -14.44
CA ARG A 33 26.17 -12.13 -14.36
C ARG A 33 26.09 -12.80 -15.72
N ALA A 34 25.08 -12.44 -16.53
CA ALA A 34 24.89 -12.96 -17.88
C ALA A 34 26.09 -12.63 -18.80
N ARG A 35 26.60 -11.41 -18.72
CA ARG A 35 27.81 -11.01 -19.48
C ARG A 35 29.05 -11.84 -19.11
N LYS A 36 29.24 -12.17 -17.84
CA LYS A 36 30.33 -13.06 -17.39
C LYS A 36 30.18 -14.48 -17.92
N GLN A 37 28.95 -14.95 -18.19
CA GLN A 37 28.68 -16.25 -18.75
C GLN A 37 28.70 -16.29 -20.29
N GLY A 38 28.88 -15.11 -20.93
CA GLY A 38 29.01 -14.97 -22.37
C GLY A 38 27.67 -15.01 -23.15
N VAL A 39 26.54 -15.14 -22.47
CA VAL A 39 25.22 -15.17 -23.11
C VAL A 39 24.27 -14.27 -22.32
N VAL A 40 23.79 -13.21 -22.95
CA VAL A 40 22.78 -12.32 -22.36
C VAL A 40 21.40 -12.79 -22.82
N VAL A 41 20.64 -13.38 -21.91
CA VAL A 41 19.24 -13.77 -22.12
C VAL A 41 18.37 -12.80 -21.34
N LEU A 42 17.33 -12.27 -21.96
CA LEU A 42 16.47 -11.24 -21.37
C LEU A 42 15.50 -11.79 -20.32
N GLU A 43 15.01 -13.00 -20.52
CA GLU A 43 13.99 -13.62 -19.65
C GLU A 43 14.41 -13.68 -18.16
N PRO A 44 15.63 -14.12 -17.78
CA PRO A 44 16.07 -14.08 -16.39
C PRO A 44 16.16 -12.65 -15.82
N ILE A 45 16.55 -11.67 -16.64
CA ILE A 45 16.67 -10.27 -16.25
C ILE A 45 15.28 -9.71 -15.95
N GLN A 46 14.33 -9.89 -16.84
CA GLN A 46 12.93 -9.50 -16.65
C GLN A 46 12.33 -10.14 -15.38
N ARG A 47 12.58 -11.42 -15.17
CA ARG A 47 12.09 -12.16 -14.01
C ARG A 47 12.58 -11.58 -12.68
N VAL A 48 13.86 -11.25 -12.55
CA VAL A 48 14.40 -10.68 -11.30
C VAL A 48 13.88 -9.25 -11.06
N MET A 49 13.67 -8.48 -12.13
CA MET A 49 13.05 -7.16 -12.04
C MET A 49 11.59 -7.25 -11.59
N GLN A 50 10.80 -8.17 -12.15
CA GLN A 50 9.42 -8.41 -11.73
C GLN A 50 9.31 -8.86 -10.26
N ILE A 51 10.22 -9.73 -9.82
CA ILE A 51 10.28 -10.14 -8.40
C ILE A 51 10.58 -8.94 -7.49
N SER A 52 11.51 -8.08 -7.90
CA SER A 52 11.84 -6.85 -7.15
C SER A 52 10.65 -5.89 -7.13
N HIS A 53 9.97 -5.70 -8.27
CA HIS A 53 8.75 -4.88 -8.37
C HIS A 53 7.64 -5.39 -7.45
N ALA A 54 7.38 -6.71 -7.44
CA ALA A 54 6.37 -7.30 -6.56
C ALA A 54 6.67 -7.06 -5.07
N LYS A 55 7.93 -7.11 -4.66
CA LYS A 55 8.34 -6.77 -3.28
C LYS A 55 8.11 -5.32 -2.94
N GLU A 56 8.40 -4.40 -3.85
CA GLU A 56 8.14 -2.97 -3.65
C GLU A 56 6.64 -2.69 -3.58
N ALA A 57 5.82 -3.38 -4.39
CA ALA A 57 4.37 -3.29 -4.33
C ALA A 57 3.84 -3.75 -2.97
N GLU A 58 4.32 -4.88 -2.45
CA GLU A 58 3.95 -5.38 -1.13
C GLU A 58 4.29 -4.38 -0.01
N LEU A 59 5.46 -3.74 -0.08
CA LEU A 59 5.87 -2.71 0.88
C LEU A 59 4.96 -1.47 0.83
N LEU A 60 4.55 -1.03 -0.36
CA LEU A 60 3.65 0.10 -0.54
C LEU A 60 2.24 -0.18 -0.02
N GLU A 61 1.75 -1.42 -0.19
CA GLU A 61 0.41 -1.84 0.22
C GLU A 61 0.31 -2.22 1.69
N GLN A 62 1.41 -2.57 2.34
CA GLN A 62 1.44 -3.12 3.70
C GLN A 62 0.66 -2.27 4.71
N HIS A 63 0.77 -0.96 4.66
CA HIS A 63 0.10 -0.06 5.60
C HIS A 63 -1.29 0.39 5.14
N LEU A 64 -1.61 0.22 3.86
CA LEU A 64 -2.91 0.61 3.31
C LEU A 64 -4.04 -0.27 3.85
N SER A 65 -3.78 -1.53 4.10
CA SER A 65 -4.75 -2.50 4.65
C SER A 65 -5.31 -2.07 6.01
N LEU A 66 -4.49 -1.38 6.84
CA LEU A 66 -4.94 -0.84 8.12
C LEU A 66 -5.99 0.27 7.92
N PHE A 67 -5.74 1.23 7.02
CA PHE A 67 -6.69 2.29 6.72
C PHE A 67 -8.00 1.73 6.13
N ALA A 68 -7.91 0.74 5.25
CA ALA A 68 -9.07 0.06 4.70
C ALA A 68 -9.89 -0.62 5.80
N SER A 69 -9.23 -1.31 6.73
CA SER A 69 -9.88 -1.99 7.85
C SER A 69 -10.54 -1.00 8.81
N VAL A 70 -9.85 0.06 9.20
CA VAL A 70 -10.42 1.10 10.08
C VAL A 70 -11.59 1.79 9.39
N GLY A 71 -11.44 2.17 8.12
CA GLY A 71 -12.50 2.83 7.36
C GLY A 71 -13.76 1.99 7.22
N SER A 72 -13.62 0.68 7.03
CA SER A 72 -14.75 -0.24 6.89
C SER A 72 -15.37 -0.68 8.21
N LEU A 73 -14.59 -0.86 9.26
CA LEU A 73 -15.07 -1.43 10.54
C LEU A 73 -15.51 -0.37 11.55
N ALA A 74 -14.90 0.82 11.55
CA ALA A 74 -15.21 1.85 12.56
C ALA A 74 -16.69 2.25 12.60
N PRO A 75 -17.43 2.39 11.46
CA PRO A 75 -18.86 2.67 11.51
C PRO A 75 -19.68 1.56 12.21
N TYR A 76 -19.30 0.30 12.00
CA TYR A 76 -19.98 -0.83 12.63
C TYR A 76 -19.69 -0.90 14.14
N VAL A 77 -18.48 -0.54 14.56
CA VAL A 77 -18.14 -0.43 15.98
C VAL A 77 -18.95 0.70 16.63
N GLY A 78 -19.11 1.83 15.95
CA GLY A 78 -19.98 2.90 16.39
C GLY A 78 -21.43 2.50 16.50
N LEU A 79 -21.96 1.80 15.48
CA LEU A 79 -23.32 1.28 15.48
C LEU A 79 -23.54 0.25 16.62
N PHE A 80 -22.57 -0.63 16.83
CA PHE A 80 -22.62 -1.57 17.95
C PHE A 80 -22.73 -0.85 19.30
N GLY A 81 -21.94 0.22 19.48
CA GLY A 81 -22.03 1.06 20.67
C GLY A 81 -23.42 1.68 20.86
N THR A 82 -24.06 2.13 19.78
CA THR A 82 -25.43 2.68 19.83
C THR A 82 -26.44 1.62 20.24
N VAL A 83 -26.35 0.43 19.65
CA VAL A 83 -27.26 -0.68 20.00
C VAL A 83 -27.12 -1.06 21.47
N CYS A 84 -25.91 -1.21 21.97
CA CYS A 84 -25.65 -1.50 23.38
C CYS A 84 -26.17 -0.38 24.32
N GLY A 85 -25.93 0.89 23.96
CA GLY A 85 -26.39 2.03 24.75
C GLY A 85 -27.90 2.14 24.82
N ILE A 86 -28.60 1.94 23.69
CA ILE A 86 -30.07 1.90 23.67
C ILE A 86 -30.58 0.73 24.48
N MET A 87 -30.00 -0.45 24.31
CA MET A 87 -30.39 -1.66 25.06
C MET A 87 -30.31 -1.44 26.58
N THR A 88 -29.20 -0.92 27.08
CA THR A 88 -29.02 -0.65 28.52
C THR A 88 -30.00 0.40 29.03
N THR A 89 -30.29 1.44 28.23
CA THR A 89 -31.26 2.48 28.55
C THR A 89 -32.65 1.90 28.70
N PHE A 90 -33.10 1.04 27.79
CA PHE A 90 -34.43 0.37 27.87
C PHE A 90 -34.51 -0.67 29.00
N GLN A 91 -33.41 -1.37 29.30
CA GLN A 91 -33.36 -2.25 30.47
C GLN A 91 -33.58 -1.50 31.78
N ALA A 92 -32.97 -0.33 31.94
CA ALA A 92 -33.19 0.53 33.09
C ALA A 92 -34.62 1.03 33.16
N LEU A 93 -35.22 1.41 32.02
CA LEU A 93 -36.59 1.85 31.94
C LEU A 93 -37.60 0.77 32.37
N GLY A 94 -37.35 -0.51 32.03
CA GLY A 94 -38.18 -1.64 32.39
C GLY A 94 -38.28 -1.90 33.91
N GLN A 95 -37.36 -1.36 34.70
CA GLN A 95 -37.31 -1.45 36.15
C GLN A 95 -37.98 -0.23 36.84
N ALA A 96 -38.34 0.79 36.07
CA ALA A 96 -38.93 2.01 36.61
C ALA A 96 -40.47 1.84 36.78
N GLN A 97 -41.00 2.33 37.88
CA GLN A 97 -42.44 2.35 38.13
C GLN A 97 -43.22 3.29 37.21
N GLN A 98 -42.59 4.35 36.74
CA GLN A 98 -43.14 5.30 35.78
C GLN A 98 -42.10 5.55 34.68
N ALA A 99 -42.43 5.18 33.44
CA ALA A 99 -41.59 5.41 32.29
C ALA A 99 -41.84 6.81 31.70
N THR A 100 -40.79 7.62 31.61
CA THR A 100 -40.85 8.94 30.94
C THR A 100 -39.75 9.07 29.91
N ILE A 101 -39.98 9.90 28.88
CA ILE A 101 -38.99 10.20 27.85
C ILE A 101 -37.75 10.89 28.48
N ALA A 102 -37.94 11.71 29.51
CA ALA A 102 -36.85 12.37 30.20
C ALA A 102 -35.85 11.41 30.85
N MET A 103 -36.28 10.19 31.20
CA MET A 103 -35.42 9.15 31.78
C MET A 103 -34.54 8.48 30.74
N VAL A 104 -34.98 8.35 29.49
CA VAL A 104 -34.24 7.65 28.43
C VAL A 104 -33.45 8.60 27.52
N ALA A 105 -33.82 9.86 27.44
CA ALA A 105 -33.19 10.85 26.57
C ALA A 105 -31.67 10.95 26.74
N PRO A 106 -31.11 11.02 27.97
CA PRO A 106 -29.67 11.07 28.17
C PRO A 106 -28.96 9.82 27.62
N GLY A 107 -29.45 8.63 27.91
CA GLY A 107 -28.83 7.36 27.47
C GLY A 107 -28.90 7.17 25.95
N ILE A 108 -29.99 7.60 25.31
CA ILE A 108 -30.10 7.59 23.84
C ILE A 108 -29.11 8.61 23.24
N SER A 109 -29.01 9.82 23.82
CA SER A 109 -28.08 10.82 23.37
C SER A 109 -26.63 10.34 23.46
N GLU A 110 -26.25 9.71 24.55
CA GLU A 110 -24.92 9.11 24.75
C GLU A 110 -24.65 7.98 23.76
N ALA A 111 -25.65 7.11 23.51
CA ALA A 111 -25.53 6.06 22.51
C ALA A 111 -25.26 6.60 21.09
N LEU A 112 -25.93 7.70 20.70
CA LEU A 112 -25.72 8.35 19.40
C LEU A 112 -24.28 8.90 19.24
N VAL A 113 -23.65 9.31 20.32
CA VAL A 113 -22.24 9.77 20.31
C VAL A 113 -21.31 8.64 19.85
N ALA A 114 -21.60 7.38 20.23
CA ALA A 114 -20.80 6.24 19.80
C ALA A 114 -20.79 6.10 18.26
N THR A 115 -21.95 6.23 17.60
CA THR A 115 -22.01 6.23 16.12
C THR A 115 -21.26 7.42 15.53
N ALA A 116 -21.42 8.61 16.10
CA ALA A 116 -20.70 9.80 15.63
C ALA A 116 -19.17 9.61 15.70
N LEU A 117 -18.66 9.02 16.77
CA LEU A 117 -17.22 8.71 16.91
C LEU A 117 -16.75 7.64 15.92
N GLY A 118 -17.58 6.62 15.67
CA GLY A 118 -17.29 5.61 14.65
C GLY A 118 -17.15 6.23 13.24
N LEU A 119 -18.08 7.11 12.87
CA LEU A 119 -18.03 7.84 11.60
C LEU A 119 -16.85 8.83 11.56
N PHE A 120 -16.61 9.55 12.64
CA PHE A 120 -15.48 10.49 12.73
C PHE A 120 -14.13 9.79 12.55
N THR A 121 -14.00 8.55 12.99
CA THR A 121 -12.79 7.73 12.80
C THR A 121 -12.72 7.17 11.38
N ALA A 122 -13.84 6.73 10.82
CA ALA A 122 -13.89 6.09 9.51
C ALA A 122 -13.57 7.06 8.35
N ILE A 123 -14.12 8.29 8.40
CA ILE A 123 -14.01 9.24 7.31
C ILE A 123 -12.54 9.57 6.95
N PRO A 124 -11.69 10.01 7.89
CA PRO A 124 -10.29 10.27 7.58
C PRO A 124 -9.53 9.00 7.15
N ALA A 125 -9.87 7.84 7.70
CA ALA A 125 -9.25 6.58 7.30
C ALA A 125 -9.53 6.23 5.84
N VAL A 126 -10.79 6.39 5.39
CA VAL A 126 -11.17 6.16 3.98
C VAL A 126 -10.50 7.17 3.05
N ILE A 127 -10.46 8.45 3.44
CA ILE A 127 -9.77 9.48 2.65
C ILE A 127 -8.28 9.15 2.51
N ALA A 128 -7.61 8.76 3.60
CA ALA A 128 -6.21 8.38 3.59
C ALA A 128 -5.98 7.16 2.70
N PHE A 129 -6.80 6.11 2.87
CA PHE A 129 -6.73 4.91 2.03
C PHE A 129 -6.84 5.25 0.54
N ASN A 130 -7.87 5.97 0.13
CA ASN A 130 -8.10 6.30 -1.27
C ASN A 130 -6.94 7.13 -1.86
N ARG A 131 -6.45 8.12 -1.11
CA ARG A 131 -5.34 8.96 -1.56
C ARG A 131 -4.04 8.17 -1.72
N TYR A 132 -3.66 7.41 -0.70
CA TYR A 132 -2.40 6.66 -0.73
C TYR A 132 -2.45 5.48 -1.69
N SER A 133 -3.59 4.79 -1.82
CA SER A 133 -3.77 3.71 -2.80
C SER A 133 -3.61 4.24 -4.24
N THR A 134 -4.22 5.38 -4.56
CA THR A 134 -4.04 6.01 -5.89
C THR A 134 -2.57 6.39 -6.14
N SER A 135 -1.89 6.93 -5.12
CA SER A 135 -0.47 7.30 -5.25
C SER A 135 0.43 6.08 -5.40
N ALA A 136 0.16 5.00 -4.66
CA ALA A 136 0.90 3.74 -4.78
C ALA A 136 0.73 3.12 -6.18
N ASN A 137 -0.50 3.04 -6.70
CA ASN A 137 -0.75 2.53 -8.04
C ASN A 137 -0.02 3.35 -9.11
N SER A 138 -0.09 4.69 -9.04
CA SER A 138 0.65 5.55 -9.98
C SER A 138 2.17 5.35 -9.92
N LEU A 139 2.70 5.01 -8.75
CA LEU A 139 4.12 4.71 -8.58
C LEU A 139 4.47 3.35 -9.19
N LEU A 140 3.62 2.34 -9.00
CA LEU A 140 3.79 1.01 -9.59
C LEU A 140 3.73 1.06 -11.12
N ASP A 141 2.80 1.83 -11.70
CA ASP A 141 2.74 2.06 -13.15
C ASP A 141 4.06 2.65 -13.69
N ARG A 142 4.68 3.56 -12.93
CA ARG A 142 5.99 4.12 -13.31
C ARG A 142 7.11 3.09 -13.21
N TYR A 143 7.02 2.14 -12.27
CA TYR A 143 7.99 1.04 -12.18
C TYR A 143 7.87 0.09 -13.36
N ASP A 144 6.65 -0.18 -13.82
CA ASP A 144 6.42 -1.02 -15.00
C ASP A 144 7.00 -0.36 -16.25
N LEU A 145 6.70 0.92 -16.50
CA LEU A 145 7.28 1.68 -17.61
C LEU A 145 8.81 1.68 -17.59
N PHE A 146 9.39 1.87 -16.41
CA PHE A 146 10.85 1.84 -16.26
C PHE A 146 11.43 0.46 -16.61
N GLN A 147 10.76 -0.63 -16.23
CA GLN A 147 11.20 -1.98 -16.58
C GLN A 147 11.17 -2.20 -18.09
N GLU A 148 10.10 -1.77 -18.76
CA GLU A 148 9.97 -1.86 -20.22
C GLU A 148 11.08 -1.05 -20.93
N GLU A 149 11.33 0.19 -20.50
CA GLU A 149 12.38 1.03 -21.05
C GLU A 149 13.77 0.41 -20.86
N LEU A 150 14.04 -0.15 -19.67
CA LEU A 150 15.34 -0.78 -19.40
C LEU A 150 15.55 -2.04 -20.25
N VAL A 151 14.52 -2.84 -20.42
CA VAL A 151 14.57 -4.04 -21.29
C VAL A 151 14.83 -3.63 -22.73
N ALA A 152 14.12 -2.62 -23.25
CA ALA A 152 14.33 -2.13 -24.61
C ALA A 152 15.77 -1.62 -24.84
N LEU A 153 16.36 -0.91 -23.87
CA LEU A 153 17.76 -0.48 -23.93
C LEU A 153 18.75 -1.65 -23.96
N ILE A 154 18.46 -2.74 -23.23
CA ILE A 154 19.31 -3.92 -23.21
C ILE A 154 19.21 -4.65 -24.56
N GLU A 155 18.02 -4.77 -25.14
CA GLU A 155 17.79 -5.36 -26.45
C GLU A 155 18.58 -4.61 -27.55
N GLU A 156 18.50 -3.28 -27.56
CA GLU A 156 19.22 -2.45 -28.51
C GLU A 156 20.75 -2.65 -28.41
N GLN A 157 21.28 -2.73 -27.18
CA GLN A 157 22.71 -2.97 -26.96
C GLN A 157 23.16 -4.40 -27.35
N THR A 158 22.26 -5.38 -27.27
CA THR A 158 22.56 -6.77 -27.65
C THR A 158 22.38 -7.02 -29.15
N ALA A 159 21.47 -6.27 -29.80
CA ALA A 159 21.21 -6.35 -31.23
C ALA A 159 22.25 -5.61 -32.08
N THR A 160 22.98 -4.63 -31.52
CA THR A 160 24.04 -3.88 -32.21
C THR A 160 25.38 -4.57 -31.93
N PRO A 161 25.87 -5.49 -32.81
CA PRO A 161 27.23 -5.99 -32.68
C PRO A 161 28.17 -4.81 -32.90
N THR A 162 29.05 -4.55 -31.94
CA THR A 162 30.16 -3.60 -32.03
C THR A 162 30.85 -3.76 -33.35
N ARG A 163 30.60 -2.86 -34.33
CA ARG A 163 31.53 -2.68 -35.46
C ARG A 163 32.80 -2.09 -34.86
N GLY A 164 33.74 -3.00 -34.57
CA GLY A 164 35.10 -2.67 -34.21
C GLY A 164 35.93 -2.28 -35.43
#